data_b64f93411b49ca4d47da57281ebdce4e
#
_entry.id   b64f93411b49ca4d47da57281ebdce4e
#
_cell.length_a   1.000
_cell.length_b   1.000
_cell.length_c   1.000
_cell.angle_alpha   90.00
_cell.angle_beta   90.00
_cell.angle_gamma   90.00
#
_symmetry.space_group_name_H-M   'P 1'
#
loop_
_entity.id
_entity.type
_entity.pdbx_description
1 polymer ?
#
loop_
_entity_poly.entity_id
_entity_poly.type
_entity_poly.pdbx_seq_one_letter_code
_entity_poly.pdbx_strand_id
1 'polypeptide(L)'
;PEFTEEQIIELTKDGVKLGCATICINPGYMELCEPYVKGTDTMLCPVTDFPFGTSSTKSKVEQIEDVAKYDTVKEVDVVANFGHIRAGKYAEVTADIKACVDAAHKYGRELKVIFETDALTEEQVRKACHCAMDAGADFVKTSTGFLTGFDAHGATPEIIKVMQEEVGDKCKVKGSGCIRTREHFLQLIDMGIDRMGVGYRSVPVVLDLDK
;
A
#
# COMPACT_ATOMS: atom_id res chain seq x y z
N PRO A 1 -3.10 -13.10 -6.63
CA PRO A 1 -2.90 -13.44 -8.07
C PRO A 1 -3.63 -14.71 -8.49
N GLU A 2 -3.97 -15.61 -7.54
CA GLU A 2 -4.65 -16.87 -7.82
C GLU A 2 -6.19 -16.78 -7.86
N PHE A 3 -6.77 -15.65 -7.53
CA PHE A 3 -8.23 -15.48 -7.49
C PHE A 3 -8.82 -15.42 -8.89
N THR A 4 -9.97 -16.09 -9.05
CA THR A 4 -10.80 -15.98 -10.26
C THR A 4 -11.56 -14.64 -10.27
N GLU A 5 -12.14 -14.29 -11.43
CA GLU A 5 -12.95 -13.06 -11.54
C GLU A 5 -14.13 -13.08 -10.56
N GLU A 6 -14.81 -14.23 -10.39
CA GLU A 6 -15.91 -14.38 -9.44
C GLU A 6 -15.46 -14.11 -8.00
N GLN A 7 -14.28 -14.61 -7.62
CA GLN A 7 -13.72 -14.39 -6.30
C GLN A 7 -13.32 -12.92 -6.09
N ILE A 8 -12.82 -12.24 -7.12
CA ILE A 8 -12.52 -10.80 -7.07
C ILE A 8 -13.80 -9.97 -6.92
N ILE A 9 -14.86 -10.33 -7.63
CA ILE A 9 -16.18 -9.70 -7.48
C ILE A 9 -16.72 -9.87 -6.06
N GLU A 10 -16.65 -11.08 -5.51
CA GLU A 10 -17.10 -11.39 -4.15
C GLU A 10 -16.30 -10.58 -3.11
N LEU A 11 -14.97 -10.61 -3.20
CA LEU A 11 -14.08 -9.79 -2.37
C LEU A 11 -14.47 -8.30 -2.42
N THR A 12 -14.76 -7.80 -3.62
CA THR A 12 -15.14 -6.39 -3.81
C THR A 12 -16.46 -6.07 -3.11
N LYS A 13 -17.46 -6.92 -3.28
CA LYS A 13 -18.77 -6.78 -2.60
C LYS A 13 -18.65 -6.86 -1.09
N ASP A 14 -17.84 -7.79 -0.58
CA ASP A 14 -17.59 -7.93 0.85
C ASP A 14 -16.90 -6.67 1.42
N GLY A 15 -15.90 -6.14 0.71
CA GLY A 15 -15.24 -4.90 1.11
C GLY A 15 -16.19 -3.71 1.20
N VAL A 16 -17.12 -3.57 0.23
CA VAL A 16 -18.17 -2.55 0.26
C VAL A 16 -19.12 -2.78 1.44
N LYS A 17 -19.60 -4.01 1.64
CA LYS A 17 -20.48 -4.38 2.75
C LYS A 17 -19.86 -4.09 4.11
N LEU A 18 -18.56 -4.31 4.25
CA LEU A 18 -17.81 -4.05 5.49
C LEU A 18 -17.43 -2.57 5.68
N GLY A 19 -17.72 -1.70 4.73
CA GLY A 19 -17.37 -0.29 4.80
C GLY A 19 -15.87 -0.05 4.75
N CYS A 20 -15.12 -0.89 4.02
CA CYS A 20 -13.69 -0.68 3.84
C CYS A 20 -13.43 0.68 3.18
N ALA A 21 -12.42 1.42 3.65
CA ALA A 21 -12.05 2.69 3.04
C ALA A 21 -11.64 2.50 1.57
N THR A 22 -10.86 1.45 1.29
CA THR A 22 -10.47 1.08 -0.07
C THR A 22 -10.33 -0.44 -0.22
N ILE A 23 -10.51 -0.91 -1.47
CA ILE A 23 -10.22 -2.28 -1.88
C ILE A 23 -8.94 -2.25 -2.71
N CYS A 24 -7.90 -2.97 -2.24
CA CYS A 24 -6.61 -3.03 -2.88
C CYS A 24 -6.60 -4.15 -3.93
N ILE A 25 -6.36 -3.80 -5.20
CA ILE A 25 -6.44 -4.73 -6.34
C ILE A 25 -5.30 -4.52 -7.34
N ASN A 26 -5.07 -5.52 -8.19
CA ASN A 26 -4.19 -5.34 -9.35
C ASN A 26 -4.91 -4.56 -10.47
N PRO A 27 -4.19 -3.77 -11.29
CA PRO A 27 -4.77 -2.94 -12.34
C PRO A 27 -5.67 -3.69 -13.33
N GLY A 28 -5.35 -4.94 -13.64
CA GLY A 28 -6.13 -5.76 -14.57
C GLY A 28 -7.58 -6.05 -14.13
N TYR A 29 -7.94 -5.75 -12.87
CA TYR A 29 -9.29 -5.94 -12.33
C TYR A 29 -10.05 -4.63 -12.13
N MET A 30 -9.54 -3.49 -12.59
CA MET A 30 -10.18 -2.19 -12.42
C MET A 30 -11.59 -2.16 -12.99
N GLU A 31 -11.74 -2.51 -14.27
CA GLU A 31 -13.05 -2.52 -14.96
C GLU A 31 -14.02 -3.53 -14.35
N LEU A 32 -13.50 -4.65 -13.83
CA LEU A 32 -14.30 -5.68 -13.17
C LEU A 32 -14.87 -5.20 -11.82
N CYS A 33 -14.08 -4.45 -11.04
CA CYS A 33 -14.44 -4.02 -9.68
C CYS A 33 -15.22 -2.68 -9.67
N GLU A 34 -14.96 -1.79 -10.63
CA GLU A 34 -15.55 -0.45 -10.67
C GLU A 34 -17.07 -0.41 -10.49
N PRO A 35 -17.87 -1.28 -11.17
CA PRO A 35 -19.34 -1.24 -11.04
C PRO A 35 -19.85 -1.48 -9.61
N TYR A 36 -19.07 -2.18 -8.78
CA TYR A 36 -19.47 -2.55 -7.42
C TYR A 36 -19.11 -1.50 -6.36
N VAL A 37 -18.14 -0.64 -6.63
CA VAL A 37 -17.76 0.46 -5.73
C VAL A 37 -18.40 1.78 -6.11
N LYS A 38 -18.82 1.94 -7.35
CA LYS A 38 -19.43 3.18 -7.84
C LYS A 38 -20.69 3.55 -7.08
N GLY A 39 -20.71 4.75 -6.51
CA GLY A 39 -21.83 5.24 -5.70
C GLY A 39 -21.84 4.75 -4.26
N THR A 40 -20.76 4.12 -3.80
CA THR A 40 -20.54 3.75 -2.38
C THR A 40 -19.41 4.60 -1.78
N ASP A 41 -19.24 4.52 -0.45
CA ASP A 41 -18.13 5.20 0.25
C ASP A 41 -16.79 4.44 0.11
N THR A 42 -16.82 3.19 -0.36
CA THR A 42 -15.63 2.38 -0.60
C THR A 42 -15.05 2.69 -1.98
N MET A 43 -13.75 2.95 -2.05
CA MET A 43 -13.04 3.29 -3.28
C MET A 43 -12.04 2.18 -3.67
N LEU A 44 -11.47 2.27 -4.86
CA LEU A 44 -10.40 1.37 -5.29
C LEU A 44 -9.02 1.94 -4.94
N CYS A 45 -8.09 1.03 -4.67
CA CYS A 45 -6.67 1.31 -4.44
C CYS A 45 -5.84 0.32 -5.27
N PRO A 46 -5.62 0.59 -6.57
CA PRO A 46 -4.77 -0.27 -7.39
C PRO A 46 -3.32 -0.21 -6.93
N VAL A 47 -2.63 -1.35 -7.08
CA VAL A 47 -1.17 -1.45 -6.89
C VAL A 47 -0.46 -1.29 -8.22
N THR A 48 0.72 -0.65 -8.23
CA THR A 48 1.54 -0.42 -9.42
C THR A 48 2.98 -0.87 -9.18
N ASP A 49 3.64 -1.35 -10.24
CA ASP A 49 4.97 -1.99 -10.18
C ASP A 49 5.08 -3.05 -9.07
N PHE A 50 4.01 -3.77 -8.89
CA PHE A 50 3.81 -4.69 -7.77
C PHE A 50 4.04 -6.15 -8.19
N PRO A 51 4.78 -6.97 -7.39
CA PRO A 51 5.30 -6.64 -6.05
C PRO A 51 6.76 -6.21 -6.01
N PHE A 52 7.46 -6.04 -7.13
CA PHE A 52 8.93 -5.98 -7.16
C PHE A 52 9.52 -4.56 -7.08
N GLY A 53 8.84 -3.54 -7.55
CA GLY A 53 9.33 -2.16 -7.51
C GLY A 53 10.53 -1.85 -8.41
N THR A 54 10.82 -2.72 -9.39
CA THR A 54 12.06 -2.68 -10.19
C THR A 54 11.88 -2.20 -11.63
N SER A 55 10.68 -1.80 -12.01
CA SER A 55 10.45 -1.17 -13.32
C SER A 55 11.12 0.19 -13.40
N SER A 56 11.30 0.69 -14.63
CA SER A 56 11.77 2.05 -14.82
C SER A 56 10.75 3.06 -14.27
N THR A 57 11.24 4.24 -13.84
CA THR A 57 10.37 5.34 -13.40
C THR A 57 9.29 5.67 -14.44
N LYS A 58 9.63 5.67 -15.72
CA LYS A 58 8.67 5.89 -16.80
C LYS A 58 7.54 4.86 -16.77
N SER A 59 7.86 3.57 -16.63
CA SER A 59 6.84 2.51 -16.56
C SER A 59 5.95 2.62 -15.34
N LYS A 60 6.51 3.01 -14.18
CA LYS A 60 5.71 3.27 -12.97
C LYS A 60 4.73 4.42 -13.18
N VAL A 61 5.19 5.52 -13.76
CA VAL A 61 4.36 6.69 -14.09
C VAL A 61 3.22 6.30 -15.03
N GLU A 62 3.51 5.57 -16.11
CA GLU A 62 2.50 5.10 -17.06
C GLU A 62 1.44 4.21 -16.40
N GLN A 63 1.85 3.28 -15.51
CA GLN A 63 0.94 2.44 -14.75
C GLN A 63 0.05 3.27 -13.79
N ILE A 64 0.63 4.26 -13.10
CA ILE A 64 -0.11 5.14 -12.19
C ILE A 64 -1.13 5.97 -12.97
N GLU A 65 -0.75 6.61 -14.07
CA GLU A 65 -1.65 7.40 -14.90
C GLU A 65 -2.79 6.55 -15.49
N ASP A 66 -2.52 5.28 -15.84
CA ASP A 66 -3.54 4.37 -16.36
C ASP A 66 -4.64 4.07 -15.34
N VAL A 67 -4.30 3.91 -14.07
CA VAL A 67 -5.29 3.61 -13.02
C VAL A 67 -5.85 4.86 -12.34
N ALA A 68 -5.08 5.93 -12.23
CA ALA A 68 -5.49 7.16 -11.54
C ALA A 68 -6.62 7.93 -12.27
N LYS A 69 -6.80 7.69 -13.57
CA LYS A 69 -7.88 8.30 -14.37
C LYS A 69 -9.30 7.87 -13.98
N TYR A 70 -9.45 6.75 -13.25
CA TYR A 70 -10.76 6.27 -12.82
C TYR A 70 -11.27 7.05 -11.62
N ASP A 71 -12.50 7.56 -11.67
CA ASP A 71 -13.11 8.33 -10.58
C ASP A 71 -13.34 7.50 -9.31
N THR A 72 -13.40 6.19 -9.43
CA THR A 72 -13.51 5.24 -8.33
C THR A 72 -12.19 4.94 -7.62
N VAL A 73 -11.06 5.46 -8.11
CA VAL A 73 -9.75 5.37 -7.44
C VAL A 73 -9.57 6.55 -6.49
N LYS A 74 -9.23 6.26 -5.24
CA LYS A 74 -8.86 7.26 -4.24
C LYS A 74 -7.36 7.31 -4.01
N GLU A 75 -6.74 6.16 -3.95
CA GLU A 75 -5.37 5.95 -3.53
C GLU A 75 -4.67 4.98 -4.50
N VAL A 76 -3.39 5.18 -4.76
CA VAL A 76 -2.56 4.26 -5.56
C VAL A 76 -1.38 3.81 -4.71
N ASP A 77 -1.14 2.51 -4.63
CA ASP A 77 0.03 1.95 -3.94
C ASP A 77 1.13 1.64 -4.98
N VAL A 78 2.32 2.20 -4.84
CA VAL A 78 3.49 1.89 -5.69
C VAL A 78 4.60 1.25 -4.86
N VAL A 79 5.31 0.28 -5.43
CA VAL A 79 6.48 -0.31 -4.75
C VAL A 79 7.73 0.50 -5.08
N ALA A 80 8.45 0.95 -4.03
CA ALA A 80 9.75 1.59 -4.17
C ALA A 80 10.79 0.57 -4.67
N ASN A 81 11.82 1.04 -5.37
CA ASN A 81 12.96 0.18 -5.65
C ASN A 81 13.78 -0.02 -4.37
N PHE A 82 13.40 -1.04 -3.57
CA PHE A 82 14.09 -1.35 -2.32
C PHE A 82 15.52 -1.85 -2.53
N GLY A 83 15.88 -2.33 -3.71
CA GLY A 83 17.27 -2.59 -4.09
C GLY A 83 18.10 -1.31 -4.12
N HIS A 84 17.55 -0.20 -4.60
CA HIS A 84 18.20 1.12 -4.54
C HIS A 84 18.29 1.65 -3.10
N ILE A 85 17.24 1.44 -2.27
CA ILE A 85 17.28 1.79 -0.84
C ILE A 85 18.42 1.03 -0.16
N ARG A 86 18.54 -0.28 -0.36
CA ARG A 86 19.61 -1.13 0.16
C ARG A 86 21.00 -0.67 -0.29
N ALA A 87 21.11 -0.16 -1.50
CA ALA A 87 22.35 0.34 -2.08
C ALA A 87 22.68 1.79 -1.64
N GLY A 88 21.84 2.44 -0.83
CA GLY A 88 22.04 3.83 -0.40
C GLY A 88 21.82 4.87 -1.49
N LYS A 89 21.14 4.53 -2.59
CA LYS A 89 20.84 5.42 -3.72
C LYS A 89 19.61 6.29 -3.44
N TYR A 90 19.67 7.04 -2.33
CA TYR A 90 18.50 7.76 -1.83
C TYR A 90 18.04 8.90 -2.76
N ALA A 91 18.97 9.55 -3.47
CA ALA A 91 18.61 10.59 -4.43
C ALA A 91 17.78 10.03 -5.60
N GLU A 92 18.17 8.86 -6.12
CA GLU A 92 17.44 8.17 -7.18
C GLU A 92 16.08 7.66 -6.67
N VAL A 93 16.00 7.15 -5.42
CA VAL A 93 14.75 6.74 -4.78
C VAL A 93 13.80 7.93 -4.64
N THR A 94 14.28 9.08 -4.16
CA THR A 94 13.46 10.30 -4.04
C THR A 94 12.93 10.75 -5.41
N ALA A 95 13.79 10.76 -6.43
CA ALA A 95 13.41 11.18 -7.78
C ALA A 95 12.34 10.23 -8.40
N ASP A 96 12.49 8.91 -8.21
CA ASP A 96 11.54 7.89 -8.66
C ASP A 96 10.17 8.07 -7.98
N ILE A 97 10.18 8.21 -6.65
CA ILE A 97 8.95 8.44 -5.86
C ILE A 97 8.30 9.77 -6.28
N LYS A 98 9.08 10.84 -6.46
CA LYS A 98 8.56 12.15 -6.86
C LYS A 98 7.80 12.09 -8.19
N ALA A 99 8.36 11.41 -9.18
CA ALA A 99 7.68 11.23 -10.46
C ALA A 99 6.35 10.45 -10.30
N CYS A 100 6.33 9.43 -9.44
CA CYS A 100 5.11 8.67 -9.12
C CYS A 100 4.06 9.53 -8.39
N VAL A 101 4.50 10.37 -7.43
CA VAL A 101 3.63 11.32 -6.71
C VAL A 101 2.99 12.29 -7.69
N ASP A 102 3.80 12.91 -8.56
CA ASP A 102 3.30 13.89 -9.53
C ASP A 102 2.26 13.26 -10.48
N ALA A 103 2.47 12.01 -10.88
CA ALA A 103 1.54 11.26 -11.72
C ALA A 103 0.19 11.00 -11.02
N ALA A 104 0.20 10.60 -9.74
CA ALA A 104 -1.03 10.38 -8.97
C ALA A 104 -1.76 11.69 -8.65
N HIS A 105 -1.01 12.70 -8.18
CA HIS A 105 -1.56 14.01 -7.80
C HIS A 105 -2.15 14.76 -9.00
N LYS A 106 -1.67 14.56 -10.21
CA LYS A 106 -2.25 15.09 -11.46
C LYS A 106 -3.74 14.76 -11.58
N TYR A 107 -4.16 13.60 -11.05
CA TYR A 107 -5.56 13.16 -11.05
C TYR A 107 -6.24 13.33 -9.68
N GLY A 108 -5.60 13.98 -8.73
CA GLY A 108 -6.13 14.17 -7.37
C GLY A 108 -6.18 12.87 -6.55
N ARG A 109 -5.27 11.92 -6.80
CA ARG A 109 -5.17 10.65 -6.07
C ARG A 109 -4.02 10.69 -5.09
N GLU A 110 -4.22 10.12 -3.88
CA GLU A 110 -3.15 9.93 -2.90
C GLU A 110 -2.20 8.80 -3.35
N LEU A 111 -0.89 8.98 -3.14
CA LEU A 111 0.12 7.95 -3.42
C LEU A 111 0.66 7.35 -2.12
N LYS A 112 0.70 6.01 -2.05
CA LYS A 112 1.35 5.27 -0.98
C LYS A 112 2.58 4.54 -1.52
N VAL A 113 3.70 4.66 -0.81
CA VAL A 113 4.98 4.07 -1.20
C VAL A 113 5.27 2.85 -0.34
N ILE A 114 5.34 1.67 -0.94
CA ILE A 114 5.67 0.41 -0.27
C ILE A 114 7.18 0.26 -0.24
N PHE A 115 7.75 0.16 0.96
CA PHE A 115 9.20 0.04 1.15
C PHE A 115 9.70 -1.40 1.13
N GLU A 116 8.85 -2.38 1.42
CA GLU A 116 9.22 -3.77 1.66
C GLU A 116 10.17 -3.89 2.86
N THR A 117 9.68 -3.50 4.02
CA THR A 117 10.49 -3.29 5.24
C THR A 117 11.28 -4.50 5.70
N ASP A 118 10.77 -5.72 5.45
CA ASP A 118 11.48 -6.97 5.80
C ASP A 118 12.78 -7.18 4.98
N ALA A 119 12.95 -6.47 3.88
CA ALA A 119 14.18 -6.48 3.09
C ALA A 119 15.19 -5.40 3.52
N LEU A 120 14.84 -4.54 4.49
CA LEU A 120 15.59 -3.34 4.87
C LEU A 120 16.03 -3.40 6.33
N THR A 121 17.13 -2.72 6.66
CA THR A 121 17.47 -2.40 8.05
C THR A 121 16.61 -1.24 8.54
N GLU A 122 16.49 -1.07 9.86
CA GLU A 122 15.77 0.06 10.46
C GLU A 122 16.29 1.41 9.94
N GLU A 123 17.63 1.58 9.85
CA GLU A 123 18.23 2.80 9.29
C GLU A 123 17.78 3.05 7.85
N GLN A 124 17.73 2.00 7.03
CA GLN A 124 17.26 2.11 5.64
C GLN A 124 15.77 2.47 5.57
N VAL A 125 14.93 1.94 6.48
CA VAL A 125 13.52 2.34 6.58
C VAL A 125 13.39 3.81 6.95
N ARG A 126 14.16 4.31 7.95
CA ARG A 126 14.19 5.74 8.31
C ARG A 126 14.57 6.62 7.10
N LYS A 127 15.61 6.23 6.36
CA LYS A 127 16.02 6.95 5.14
C LYS A 127 14.98 6.91 4.04
N ALA A 128 14.28 5.77 3.87
CA ALA A 128 13.18 5.65 2.90
C ALA A 128 11.99 6.56 3.28
N CYS A 129 11.68 6.72 4.57
CA CYS A 129 10.69 7.69 5.03
C CYS A 129 11.06 9.12 4.61
N HIS A 130 12.32 9.52 4.78
CA HIS A 130 12.80 10.83 4.31
C HIS A 130 12.63 10.97 2.79
N CYS A 131 13.04 9.97 2.00
CA CYS A 131 12.86 10.00 0.55
C CYS A 131 11.39 10.20 0.15
N ALA A 132 10.47 9.51 0.82
CA ALA A 132 9.04 9.62 0.55
C ALA A 132 8.47 10.99 0.94
N MET A 133 8.85 11.53 2.10
CA MET A 133 8.45 12.87 2.54
C MET A 133 8.98 13.96 1.61
N ASP A 134 10.25 13.90 1.24
CA ASP A 134 10.89 14.87 0.33
C ASP A 134 10.27 14.83 -1.06
N ALA A 135 9.79 13.65 -1.48
CA ALA A 135 9.05 13.46 -2.73
C ALA A 135 7.58 13.93 -2.65
N GLY A 136 7.04 14.17 -1.45
CA GLY A 136 5.66 14.58 -1.24
C GLY A 136 4.64 13.44 -1.27
N ALA A 137 5.06 12.21 -0.93
CA ALA A 137 4.14 11.06 -0.81
C ALA A 137 3.13 11.26 0.33
N ASP A 138 1.90 10.80 0.12
CA ASP A 138 0.83 10.92 1.12
C ASP A 138 0.95 9.86 2.22
N PHE A 139 1.43 8.66 1.85
CA PHE A 139 1.66 7.56 2.77
C PHE A 139 2.99 6.86 2.53
N VAL A 140 3.58 6.38 3.62
CA VAL A 140 4.56 5.31 3.62
C VAL A 140 3.89 4.00 4.02
N LYS A 141 4.28 2.89 3.38
CA LYS A 141 3.67 1.56 3.60
C LYS A 141 4.76 0.51 3.82
N THR A 142 4.50 -0.43 4.73
CA THR A 142 5.49 -1.45 5.10
C THR A 142 5.79 -2.43 3.98
N SER A 143 4.85 -3.26 3.56
CA SER A 143 5.15 -4.49 2.84
C SER A 143 4.17 -4.79 1.70
N THR A 144 4.63 -5.56 0.71
CA THR A 144 3.78 -6.10 -0.35
C THR A 144 2.98 -7.32 0.10
N GLY A 145 3.53 -8.12 1.01
CA GLY A 145 3.03 -9.44 1.38
C GLY A 145 3.49 -10.56 0.43
N PHE A 146 4.37 -10.26 -0.54
CA PHE A 146 4.88 -11.20 -1.56
C PHE A 146 6.41 -11.30 -1.56
N LEU A 147 7.07 -10.83 -0.51
CA LEU A 147 8.52 -10.92 -0.38
C LEU A 147 8.98 -12.38 -0.34
N THR A 148 10.03 -12.68 -1.10
CA THR A 148 10.70 -13.99 -1.10
C THR A 148 12.18 -13.82 -0.75
N GLY A 149 12.78 -14.85 -0.13
CA GLY A 149 14.19 -14.84 0.24
C GLY A 149 14.51 -14.11 1.55
N PHE A 150 13.49 -13.68 2.29
CA PHE A 150 13.58 -13.06 3.62
C PHE A 150 12.47 -13.62 4.52
N ASP A 151 12.67 -13.54 5.82
CA ASP A 151 11.60 -13.83 6.78
C ASP A 151 10.58 -12.68 6.79
N ALA A 152 9.32 -13.03 6.50
CA ALA A 152 8.26 -12.02 6.39
C ALA A 152 7.61 -11.77 7.77
N HIS A 153 7.82 -10.60 8.33
CA HIS A 153 7.20 -10.10 9.56
C HIS A 153 6.11 -9.05 9.28
N GLY A 154 6.24 -8.32 8.18
CA GLY A 154 5.26 -7.35 7.71
C GLY A 154 5.11 -6.13 8.63
N ALA A 155 3.87 -5.78 8.96
CA ALA A 155 3.54 -4.62 9.77
C ALA A 155 3.68 -4.89 11.28
N THR A 156 4.90 -5.16 11.77
CA THR A 156 5.10 -5.32 13.20
C THR A 156 4.92 -3.99 13.95
N PRO A 157 4.52 -4.01 15.24
CA PRO A 157 4.41 -2.79 16.04
C PRO A 157 5.70 -1.98 16.09
N GLU A 158 6.85 -2.66 16.11
CA GLU A 158 8.18 -2.03 16.14
C GLU A 158 8.43 -1.21 14.87
N ILE A 159 8.20 -1.80 13.70
CA ILE A 159 8.46 -1.10 12.43
C ILE A 159 7.44 0.02 12.19
N ILE A 160 6.18 -0.17 12.60
CA ILE A 160 5.16 0.89 12.55
C ILE A 160 5.57 2.07 13.41
N LYS A 161 6.04 1.82 14.64
CA LYS A 161 6.54 2.86 15.53
C LYS A 161 7.70 3.63 14.90
N VAL A 162 8.69 2.93 14.34
CA VAL A 162 9.83 3.55 13.63
C VAL A 162 9.34 4.48 12.52
N MET A 163 8.39 4.02 11.69
CA MET A 163 7.86 4.82 10.60
C MET A 163 7.06 6.02 11.11
N GLN A 164 6.21 5.87 12.14
CA GLN A 164 5.45 6.97 12.74
C GLN A 164 6.36 8.04 13.36
N GLU A 165 7.40 7.61 14.09
CA GLU A 165 8.39 8.52 14.68
C GLU A 165 9.11 9.35 13.60
N GLU A 166 9.42 8.73 12.45
CA GLU A 166 10.18 9.35 11.40
C GLU A 166 9.34 10.32 10.56
N VAL A 167 8.11 9.95 10.23
CA VAL A 167 7.26 10.78 9.36
C VAL A 167 6.52 11.88 10.13
N GLY A 168 6.24 11.70 11.42
CA GLY A 168 5.45 12.64 12.23
C GLY A 168 4.12 12.98 11.52
N ASP A 169 3.80 14.26 11.44
CA ASP A 169 2.56 14.74 10.79
C ASP A 169 2.73 15.00 9.28
N LYS A 170 3.90 14.71 8.70
CA LYS A 170 4.19 15.03 7.29
C LYS A 170 3.67 13.99 6.31
N CYS A 171 3.50 12.76 6.76
CA CYS A 171 3.07 11.65 5.93
C CYS A 171 2.32 10.63 6.79
N LYS A 172 1.34 9.97 6.22
CA LYS A 172 0.56 8.92 6.90
C LYS A 172 1.29 7.58 6.84
N VAL A 173 0.97 6.67 7.77
CA VAL A 173 1.54 5.32 7.84
C VAL A 173 0.49 4.27 7.52
N LYS A 174 0.79 3.38 6.55
CA LYS A 174 -0.01 2.18 6.25
C LYS A 174 0.76 0.93 6.65
N GLY A 175 0.19 0.13 7.53
CA GLY A 175 0.69 -1.21 7.85
C GLY A 175 0.07 -2.27 6.94
N SER A 176 0.89 -3.13 6.36
CA SER A 176 0.42 -4.29 5.58
C SER A 176 1.43 -5.43 5.63
N GLY A 177 0.96 -6.63 5.32
CA GLY A 177 1.73 -7.86 5.51
C GLY A 177 1.59 -8.41 6.93
N CYS A 178 1.35 -9.70 7.04
CA CYS A 178 1.29 -10.48 8.27
C CYS A 178 0.26 -10.05 9.34
N ILE A 179 -0.69 -9.18 9.03
CA ILE A 179 -1.81 -8.84 9.92
C ILE A 179 -2.84 -9.98 9.83
N ARG A 180 -2.75 -10.95 10.75
CA ARG A 180 -3.52 -12.21 10.66
C ARG A 180 -4.33 -12.52 11.91
N THR A 181 -4.10 -11.83 13.01
CA THR A 181 -4.82 -12.04 14.28
C THR A 181 -5.53 -10.76 14.70
N ARG A 182 -6.65 -10.91 15.39
CA ARG A 182 -7.39 -9.77 15.94
C ARG A 182 -6.57 -8.96 16.95
N GLU A 183 -5.77 -9.63 17.77
CA GLU A 183 -4.90 -8.97 18.75
C GLU A 183 -3.92 -8.01 18.06
N HIS A 184 -3.18 -8.49 17.05
CA HIS A 184 -2.26 -7.66 16.28
C HIS A 184 -2.98 -6.50 15.59
N PHE A 185 -4.15 -6.76 14.99
CA PHE A 185 -4.97 -5.74 14.34
C PHE A 185 -5.38 -4.62 15.30
N LEU A 186 -5.86 -4.97 16.52
CA LEU A 186 -6.24 -4.01 17.55
C LEU A 186 -5.03 -3.26 18.09
N GLN A 187 -3.90 -3.92 18.29
CA GLN A 187 -2.66 -3.28 18.71
C GLN A 187 -2.23 -2.16 17.77
N LEU A 188 -2.32 -2.38 16.45
CA LEU A 188 -2.00 -1.35 15.45
C LEU A 188 -3.00 -0.18 15.49
N ILE A 189 -4.30 -0.45 15.78
CA ILE A 189 -5.28 0.61 16.00
C ILE A 189 -4.92 1.45 17.22
N ASP A 190 -4.57 0.81 18.35
CA ASP A 190 -4.20 1.49 19.58
C ASP A 190 -2.94 2.34 19.42
N MET A 191 -2.07 1.98 18.50
CA MET A 191 -0.90 2.78 18.10
C MET A 191 -1.24 3.99 17.24
N GLY A 192 -2.51 4.17 16.82
CA GLY A 192 -2.93 5.28 15.99
C GLY A 192 -2.49 5.18 14.52
N ILE A 193 -2.40 3.98 13.97
CA ILE A 193 -2.04 3.81 12.55
C ILE A 193 -3.13 4.41 11.63
N ASP A 194 -2.71 5.08 10.56
CA ASP A 194 -3.64 5.75 9.64
C ASP A 194 -4.40 4.79 8.72
N ARG A 195 -3.76 3.68 8.33
CA ARG A 195 -4.33 2.70 7.40
C ARG A 195 -3.76 1.30 7.65
N MET A 196 -4.59 0.29 7.48
CA MET A 196 -4.14 -1.10 7.44
C MET A 196 -4.56 -1.79 6.14
N GLY A 197 -3.66 -2.61 5.60
CA GLY A 197 -3.93 -3.53 4.50
C GLY A 197 -3.99 -4.96 5.03
N VAL A 198 -5.20 -5.49 5.15
CA VAL A 198 -5.45 -6.87 5.62
C VAL A 198 -5.75 -7.76 4.43
N GLY A 199 -5.08 -8.91 4.34
CA GLY A 199 -5.38 -9.90 3.30
C GLY A 199 -6.81 -10.44 3.44
N TYR A 200 -7.51 -10.61 2.32
CA TYR A 200 -8.93 -11.01 2.29
C TYR A 200 -9.25 -12.21 3.21
N ARG A 201 -8.38 -13.24 3.20
CA ARG A 201 -8.55 -14.43 4.04
C ARG A 201 -8.42 -14.17 5.55
N SER A 202 -7.79 -13.05 5.95
CA SER A 202 -7.63 -12.68 7.36
C SER A 202 -8.72 -11.72 7.84
N VAL A 203 -9.51 -11.13 6.94
CA VAL A 203 -10.56 -10.17 7.27
C VAL A 203 -11.58 -10.74 8.26
N PRO A 204 -12.14 -11.97 8.10
CA PRO A 204 -13.08 -12.52 9.07
C PRO A 204 -12.49 -12.63 10.47
N VAL A 205 -11.23 -13.07 10.57
CA VAL A 205 -10.53 -13.24 11.86
C VAL A 205 -10.30 -11.91 12.56
N VAL A 206 -9.75 -10.92 11.85
CA VAL A 206 -9.40 -9.64 12.48
C VAL A 206 -10.63 -8.82 12.86
N LEU A 207 -11.74 -8.97 12.13
CA LEU A 207 -13.02 -8.30 12.39
C LEU A 207 -13.97 -9.12 13.28
N ASP A 208 -13.58 -10.35 13.67
CA ASP A 208 -14.40 -11.23 14.52
C ASP A 208 -15.79 -11.54 13.91
N LEU A 209 -15.81 -11.83 12.59
CA LEU A 209 -17.06 -12.06 11.84
C LEU A 209 -17.59 -13.49 11.96
N ASP A 210 -16.79 -14.42 12.50
CA ASP A 210 -17.10 -15.85 12.58
C ASP A 210 -17.85 -16.24 13.88
N LYS A 211 -18.38 -15.25 14.62
CA LYS A 211 -19.15 -15.44 15.87
C LYS A 211 -20.64 -15.18 15.72
#